data_7aa78611c8724b62b3730503d9c45e40
#
_entry.id   7aa78611c8724b62b3730503d9c45e40
#
_cell.length_a   1.000
_cell.length_b   1.000
_cell.length_c   1.000
_cell.angle_alpha   90.00
_cell.angle_beta   90.00
_cell.angle_gamma   90.00
#
_symmetry.space_group_name_H-M   'P 1'
#
loop_
_entity.id
_entity.type
_entity.pdbx_description
1 polymer ?
#
loop_
_entity_poly.entity_id
_entity_poly.type
_entity_poly.pdbx_seq_one_letter_code
_entity_poly.pdbx_strand_id
1 'polypeptide(L)'
;MAIIMNKVSTKSKRALKFEDLNCGDIFMSDQDNWYMKIYNTYDECGDLEGNAIRLDNGQISIFDDTETVKKLKKDLTIDYSNDDITEWYED
;
A
#
# COMPACT_ATOMS: atom_id res chain seq x y z
N MET A 1 -27.15 9.23 39.58
CA MET A 1 -26.80 9.89 38.33
C MET A 1 -25.78 9.05 37.56
N ALA A 2 -26.18 8.48 36.45
CA ALA A 2 -25.29 7.61 35.67
C ALA A 2 -24.49 8.46 34.74
N ILE A 3 -23.17 8.37 34.83
CA ILE A 3 -22.28 8.96 33.87
C ILE A 3 -22.16 7.99 32.70
N ILE A 4 -22.82 8.34 31.63
CA ILE A 4 -22.69 7.55 30.41
C ILE A 4 -21.42 8.00 29.73
N MET A 5 -20.36 7.24 29.94
CA MET A 5 -19.17 7.40 29.16
C MET A 5 -19.41 6.70 27.83
N ASN A 6 -20.05 7.39 26.96
CA ASN A 6 -20.01 7.00 25.57
C ASN A 6 -18.56 7.18 25.13
N LYS A 7 -17.84 6.11 25.21
CA LYS A 7 -16.71 5.96 24.36
C LYS A 7 -17.28 5.91 22.96
N VAL A 8 -17.72 7.03 22.50
CA VAL A 8 -17.80 7.19 21.07
C VAL A 8 -16.43 6.74 20.61
N SER A 9 -16.37 5.64 19.94
CA SER A 9 -15.19 5.32 19.21
C SER A 9 -15.01 6.41 18.17
N THR A 10 -14.82 7.56 18.66
CA THR A 10 -13.97 8.50 17.98
C THR A 10 -12.58 7.90 18.09
N LYS A 11 -12.42 6.84 17.47
CA LYS A 11 -11.26 6.73 16.66
C LYS A 11 -11.33 7.95 15.78
N SER A 12 -10.79 9.03 16.32
CA SER A 12 -10.36 10.11 15.49
C SER A 12 -9.71 9.39 14.33
N LYS A 13 -10.33 9.46 13.19
CA LYS A 13 -9.77 8.89 11.98
C LYS A 13 -8.53 9.72 11.72
N ARG A 14 -7.50 9.42 12.47
CA ARG A 14 -6.19 9.95 12.21
C ARG A 14 -5.87 9.59 10.78
N ALA A 15 -5.64 10.61 9.98
CA ALA A 15 -5.21 10.40 8.62
C ALA A 15 -3.94 9.55 8.65
N LEU A 16 -4.00 8.40 8.02
CA LEU A 16 -2.85 7.53 7.87
C LEU A 16 -1.90 8.18 6.86
N LYS A 17 -0.63 8.23 7.23
CA LYS A 17 0.41 8.79 6.36
C LYS A 17 1.22 7.66 5.74
N PHE A 18 1.86 7.95 4.62
CA PHE A 18 2.69 6.97 3.93
C PHE A 18 3.79 6.41 4.85
N GLU A 19 4.38 7.24 5.70
CA GLU A 19 5.40 6.80 6.66
C GLU A 19 4.91 5.78 7.68
N ASP A 20 3.59 5.73 7.93
CA ASP A 20 2.99 4.78 8.86
C ASP A 20 2.85 3.38 8.26
N LEU A 21 3.07 3.23 6.97
CA LEU A 21 2.96 1.95 6.28
C LEU A 21 4.23 1.13 6.38
N ASN A 22 4.07 -0.19 6.43
CA ASN A 22 5.18 -1.13 6.30
C ASN A 22 5.33 -1.55 4.83
N CYS A 23 6.55 -1.94 4.45
CA CYS A 23 6.77 -2.50 3.12
C CYS A 23 5.88 -3.72 2.90
N GLY A 24 5.26 -3.78 1.74
CA GLY A 24 4.27 -4.81 1.40
C GLY A 24 2.84 -4.40 1.69
N ASP A 25 2.60 -3.32 2.42
CA ASP A 25 1.26 -2.82 2.65
C ASP A 25 0.64 -2.30 1.35
N ILE A 26 -0.62 -2.67 1.13
CA ILE A 26 -1.42 -2.20 0.00
C ILE A 26 -2.19 -0.97 0.45
N PHE A 27 -2.12 0.07 -0.33
CA PHE A 27 -2.78 1.34 0.00
C PHE A 27 -3.33 2.02 -1.24
N MET A 28 -4.27 2.92 -1.00
CA MET A 28 -4.86 3.74 -2.04
C MET A 28 -4.39 5.18 -1.88
N SER A 29 -3.99 5.80 -2.98
CA SER A 29 -3.69 7.22 -3.02
C SER A 29 -4.97 8.05 -3.06
N ASP A 30 -4.85 9.37 -2.91
CA ASP A 30 -5.96 10.31 -3.01
C ASP A 30 -6.60 10.34 -4.41
N GLN A 31 -5.92 9.80 -5.42
CA GLN A 31 -6.44 9.67 -6.79
C GLN A 31 -7.11 8.32 -7.04
N ASP A 32 -7.39 7.55 -5.99
CA ASP A 32 -8.06 6.25 -6.04
C ASP A 32 -7.29 5.17 -6.81
N ASN A 33 -5.97 5.28 -6.88
CA ASN A 33 -5.12 4.25 -7.44
C ASN A 33 -4.54 3.39 -6.32
N TRP A 34 -4.40 2.09 -6.58
CA TRP A 34 -3.85 1.14 -5.62
C TRP A 34 -2.34 0.95 -5.83
N TYR A 35 -1.63 0.93 -4.72
CA TYR A 35 -0.17 0.79 -4.68
C TYR A 35 0.25 -0.20 -3.62
N MET A 36 1.46 -0.72 -3.76
CA MET A 36 2.16 -1.46 -2.70
C MET A 36 3.37 -0.65 -2.27
N LYS A 37 3.53 -0.45 -0.96
CA LYS A 37 4.75 0.17 -0.44
C LYS A 37 5.91 -0.80 -0.58
N ILE A 38 7.03 -0.30 -1.10
CA ILE A 38 8.28 -1.05 -1.26
C ILE A 38 9.41 -0.29 -0.57
N TYR A 39 10.54 -0.96 -0.42
CA TYR A 39 11.76 -0.28 0.04
C TYR A 39 12.16 0.79 -0.97
N ASN A 40 12.80 1.84 -0.46
CA ASN A 40 13.30 2.88 -1.34
C ASN A 40 14.27 2.30 -2.35
N THR A 41 14.04 2.65 -3.62
CA THR A 41 14.95 2.31 -4.71
C THR A 41 15.66 3.57 -5.18
N TYR A 42 16.91 3.42 -5.57
CA TYR A 42 17.76 4.55 -5.97
C TYR A 42 18.31 4.31 -7.36
N ASP A 43 18.45 5.36 -8.12
CA ASP A 43 19.07 5.31 -9.43
C ASP A 43 20.61 5.28 -9.32
N GLU A 44 21.29 5.25 -10.47
CA GLU A 44 22.73 5.18 -10.51
C GLU A 44 23.42 6.41 -9.90
N CYS A 45 22.72 7.54 -9.86
CA CYS A 45 23.21 8.77 -9.27
C CYS A 45 22.96 8.85 -7.77
N GLY A 46 22.25 7.87 -7.19
CA GLY A 46 21.89 7.86 -5.77
C GLY A 46 20.62 8.63 -5.44
N ASP A 47 19.86 9.07 -6.44
CA ASP A 47 18.60 9.74 -6.25
C ASP A 47 17.47 8.73 -6.07
N LEU A 48 16.47 9.08 -5.24
CA LEU A 48 15.32 8.23 -5.01
C LEU A 48 14.55 8.01 -6.30
N GLU A 49 14.45 6.74 -6.73
CA GLU A 49 13.70 6.33 -7.90
C GLU A 49 12.24 6.04 -7.58
N GLY A 50 11.99 5.44 -6.44
CA GLY A 50 10.65 5.15 -5.99
C GLY A 50 10.58 4.46 -4.66
N ASN A 51 9.38 4.43 -4.08
CA ASN A 51 9.09 3.77 -2.81
C ASN A 51 7.71 3.08 -2.82
N ALA A 52 7.06 3.05 -3.96
CA ALA A 52 5.79 2.37 -4.15
C ALA A 52 5.66 1.87 -5.58
N ILE A 53 4.88 0.81 -5.76
CA ILE A 53 4.56 0.27 -7.09
C ILE A 53 3.06 0.33 -7.27
N ARG A 54 2.62 0.89 -8.38
CA ARG A 54 1.22 0.91 -8.77
C ARG A 54 0.80 -0.48 -9.23
N LEU A 55 -0.30 -1.00 -8.65
CA LEU A 55 -0.68 -2.39 -8.85
C LEU A 55 -1.24 -2.68 -10.24
N ASP A 56 -1.87 -1.70 -10.89
CA ASP A 56 -2.51 -1.92 -12.18
C ASP A 56 -1.54 -1.94 -13.36
N ASN A 57 -0.38 -1.28 -13.24
CA ASN A 57 0.57 -1.18 -14.35
C ASN A 57 2.03 -1.43 -13.96
N GLY A 58 2.31 -1.66 -12.67
CA GLY A 58 3.67 -1.91 -12.20
C GLY A 58 4.58 -0.69 -12.17
N GLN A 59 4.04 0.50 -12.38
CA GLN A 59 4.84 1.72 -12.42
C GLN A 59 5.37 2.07 -11.04
N ILE A 60 6.67 2.40 -10.96
CA ILE A 60 7.30 2.87 -9.74
C ILE A 60 6.90 4.32 -9.50
N SER A 61 6.55 4.63 -8.27
CA SER A 61 6.12 5.97 -7.87
C SER A 61 6.81 6.40 -6.60
N ILE A 62 6.87 7.72 -6.38
CA ILE A 62 7.44 8.32 -5.19
C ILE A 62 6.33 8.96 -4.38
N PHE A 63 6.24 8.61 -3.11
CA PHE A 63 5.32 9.22 -2.15
C PHE A 63 6.11 9.93 -1.07
N ASP A 64 5.66 11.10 -0.67
CA ASP A 64 6.21 11.79 0.49
C ASP A 64 5.75 11.09 1.77
N ASP A 65 6.61 11.07 2.78
CA ASP A 65 6.30 10.45 4.07
C ASP A 65 5.03 11.00 4.70
N THR A 66 4.71 12.25 4.41
CA THR A 66 3.57 12.95 4.99
C THR A 66 2.30 12.85 4.15
N GLU A 67 2.34 12.21 2.99
CA GLU A 67 1.15 12.05 2.16
C GLU A 67 0.10 11.18 2.86
N THR A 68 -1.15 11.64 2.82
CA THR A 68 -2.28 10.90 3.35
C THR A 68 -2.66 9.76 2.41
N VAL A 69 -2.80 8.56 2.96
CA VAL A 69 -3.14 7.36 2.21
C VAL A 69 -4.22 6.57 2.93
N LYS A 70 -4.87 5.66 2.22
CA LYS A 70 -5.85 4.71 2.77
C LYS A 70 -5.30 3.31 2.65
N LYS A 71 -5.11 2.65 3.78
CA LYS A 71 -4.55 1.29 3.80
C LYS A 71 -5.64 0.25 3.61
N LEU A 72 -5.34 -0.81 2.86
CA LEU A 72 -6.19 -1.99 2.80
C LEU A 72 -6.09 -2.73 4.14
N LYS A 73 -7.23 -2.95 4.80
CA LYS A 73 -7.27 -3.54 6.16
C LYS A 73 -7.15 -5.05 6.18
N LYS A 74 -7.39 -5.70 5.06
CA LYS A 74 -7.31 -7.16 4.96
C LYS A 74 -6.14 -7.56 4.08
N ASP A 75 -5.67 -8.78 4.27
CA ASP A 75 -4.63 -9.33 3.42
C ASP A 75 -5.16 -9.53 2.00
N LEU A 76 -4.32 -9.23 1.03
CA LEU A 76 -4.62 -9.52 -0.36
C LEU A 76 -4.35 -11.01 -0.60
N THR A 77 -5.39 -11.74 -1.01
CA THR A 77 -5.26 -13.15 -1.31
C THR A 77 -5.38 -13.36 -2.82
N ILE A 78 -4.48 -14.11 -3.40
CA ILE A 78 -4.53 -14.52 -4.79
C ILE A 78 -4.82 -16.00 -4.83
N ASP A 79 -6.00 -16.36 -5.36
CA ASP A 79 -6.39 -17.73 -5.55
C ASP A 79 -6.01 -18.17 -6.97
N TYR A 80 -5.25 -19.26 -7.09
CA TYR A 80 -4.83 -19.76 -8.38
C TYR A 80 -4.71 -21.27 -8.35
N SER A 81 -4.79 -21.86 -9.54
CA SER A 81 -4.48 -23.28 -9.76
C SER A 81 -3.33 -23.40 -10.75
N ASN A 82 -2.85 -24.61 -10.96
CA ASN A 82 -1.79 -24.84 -11.94
C ASN A 82 -2.20 -24.43 -13.37
N ASP A 83 -3.49 -24.46 -13.66
CA ASP A 83 -4.01 -24.07 -14.97
C ASP A 83 -3.91 -22.55 -15.19
N ASP A 84 -3.79 -21.78 -14.11
CA ASP A 84 -3.67 -20.33 -14.17
C ASP A 84 -2.22 -19.84 -14.35
N ILE A 85 -1.27 -20.78 -14.39
CA ILE A 85 0.15 -20.49 -14.50
C ILE A 85 0.62 -20.81 -15.93
N THR A 86 1.26 -19.81 -16.56
CA THR A 86 1.91 -20.05 -17.83
C THR A 86 3.22 -20.78 -17.60
N GLU A 87 3.31 -22.01 -18.13
CA GLU A 87 4.53 -22.80 -18.03
C GLU A 87 5.50 -22.42 -19.14
N TRP A 88 6.77 -22.40 -18.78
CA TRP A 88 7.84 -22.24 -19.75
C TRP A 88 8.31 -23.60 -20.19
N TYR A 89 8.25 -23.85 -21.49
CA TYR A 89 8.82 -25.05 -22.06
C TYR A 89 10.14 -24.71 -22.72
N GLU A 90 11.17 -25.35 -22.24
CA GLU A 90 12.45 -25.35 -22.94
C GLU A 90 12.54 -26.61 -23.77
N ASP A 91 12.70 -26.43 -25.04
CA ASP A 91 12.99 -27.52 -25.93
C ASP A 91 14.45 -27.93 -25.83
#